data_9dc70456a1bd6b4579da5dcd51e26109
#
_entry.id   9dc70456a1bd6b4579da5dcd51e26109
#
_cell.length_a   1.000
_cell.length_b   1.000
_cell.length_c   1.000
_cell.angle_alpha   90.00
_cell.angle_beta   90.00
_cell.angle_gamma   90.00
#
_symmetry.space_group_name_H-M   'P 1'
#
loop_
_entity.id
_entity.type
_entity.pdbx_description
1 polymer ?
#
loop_
_entity_poly.entity_id
_entity_poly.type
_entity_poly.pdbx_seq_one_letter_code
_entity_poly.pdbx_strand_id
1 'polypeptide(L)'
;MNLNRPAGGTRNSVLALAAGAAIVSFTGPIVRVLAVAPTVTAFYRMVFGGAILLVIVLLSRGRLRLDRASILLAAAAALSFAFDMTMWNRSIRLVGPGLATILVGCQVFPMAGIGLAFYKEKLTWRLALSVPLAIVGLAMIVGVDWRFGSAGFRHGVLFGLGSACCYTGYLVALRRLQHGAALGGRVSNMATVSVCCATFLGIIALVQRESFVIPNATSLGLLVSLGVIGQVLAWVLMSGGLPRVRRSLAGLTLLLQPLLASVWDVLFFKHPVTILQGAGAVVTLVAIYLGTTAGPAEVSS
;
A
#
# COMPACT_ATOMS: atom_id res chain seq x y z
N MET A 1 15.61 -3.59 -31.91
CA MET A 1 15.99 -3.10 -30.57
C MET A 1 16.08 -1.57 -30.64
N ASN A 2 14.98 -0.85 -30.38
CA ASN A 2 14.88 0.60 -30.58
C ASN A 2 15.27 1.33 -29.27
N LEU A 3 16.49 1.87 -29.24
CA LEU A 3 17.10 2.58 -28.10
C LEU A 3 16.73 4.07 -28.00
N ASN A 4 15.79 4.56 -28.79
CA ASN A 4 15.36 5.96 -28.80
C ASN A 4 13.98 6.14 -28.13
N ARG A 5 13.91 6.00 -26.79
CA ARG A 5 12.82 6.61 -26.03
C ARG A 5 13.27 7.98 -25.56
N PRO A 6 12.54 9.06 -25.83
CA PRO A 6 12.94 10.42 -25.46
C PRO A 6 13.11 10.50 -23.94
N ALA A 7 14.26 11.03 -23.51
CA ALA A 7 14.64 11.19 -22.09
C ALA A 7 13.59 11.95 -21.26
N GLY A 8 12.76 12.79 -21.88
CA GLY A 8 11.65 13.49 -21.23
C GLY A 8 10.53 12.58 -20.72
N GLY A 9 10.24 11.47 -21.42
CA GLY A 9 9.18 10.54 -21.02
C GLY A 9 9.49 9.76 -19.73
N THR A 10 10.76 9.41 -19.49
CA THR A 10 11.18 8.70 -18.28
C THR A 10 11.19 9.63 -17.07
N ARG A 11 11.68 10.87 -17.21
CA ARG A 11 11.70 11.87 -16.15
C ARG A 11 10.28 12.19 -15.65
N ASN A 12 9.34 12.44 -16.55
CA ASN A 12 7.94 12.73 -16.21
C ASN A 12 7.28 11.52 -15.50
N SER A 13 7.62 10.30 -15.91
CA SER A 13 7.09 9.07 -15.28
C SER A 13 7.63 8.87 -13.86
N VAL A 14 8.91 9.19 -13.61
CA VAL A 14 9.51 9.17 -12.26
C VAL A 14 8.88 10.25 -11.39
N LEU A 15 8.70 11.47 -11.91
CA LEU A 15 8.05 12.55 -11.18
C LEU A 15 6.60 12.20 -10.82
N ALA A 16 5.84 11.61 -11.73
CA ALA A 16 4.48 11.17 -11.46
C ALA A 16 4.43 10.08 -10.37
N LEU A 17 5.37 9.12 -10.41
CA LEU A 17 5.49 8.08 -9.40
C LEU A 17 5.88 8.65 -8.03
N ALA A 18 6.82 9.58 -7.99
CA ALA A 18 7.25 10.26 -6.77
C ALA A 18 6.13 11.12 -6.17
N ALA A 19 5.42 11.87 -7.02
CA ALA A 19 4.26 12.66 -6.59
C ALA A 19 3.15 11.75 -6.03
N GLY A 20 2.84 10.63 -6.69
CA GLY A 20 1.89 9.64 -6.19
C GLY A 20 2.31 9.06 -4.85
N ALA A 21 3.59 8.70 -4.70
CA ALA A 21 4.16 8.19 -3.45
C ALA A 21 4.09 9.23 -2.31
N ALA A 22 4.42 10.48 -2.61
CA ALA A 22 4.32 11.59 -1.65
C ALA A 22 2.86 11.85 -1.23
N ILE A 23 1.93 11.83 -2.18
CA ILE A 23 0.50 12.00 -1.92
C ILE A 23 -0.03 10.88 -1.01
N VAL A 24 0.29 9.61 -1.30
CA VAL A 24 -0.13 8.48 -0.45
C VAL A 24 0.43 8.60 0.96
N SER A 25 1.63 9.12 1.15
CA SER A 25 2.25 9.24 2.48
C SER A 25 1.41 10.06 3.47
N PHE A 26 0.59 11.00 2.98
CA PHE A 26 -0.35 11.78 3.81
C PHE A 26 -1.55 11.00 4.31
N THR A 27 -1.86 9.85 3.73
CA THR A 27 -3.03 9.05 4.16
C THR A 27 -2.87 8.53 5.59
N GLY A 28 -1.66 8.19 6.01
CA GLY A 28 -1.37 7.74 7.37
C GLY A 28 -1.71 8.80 8.45
N PRO A 29 -1.17 10.01 8.38
CA PRO A 29 -1.54 11.11 9.26
C PRO A 29 -3.05 11.39 9.32
N ILE A 30 -3.74 11.38 8.17
CA ILE A 30 -5.19 11.58 8.13
C ILE A 30 -5.91 10.47 8.91
N VAL A 31 -5.54 9.21 8.71
CA VAL A 31 -6.09 8.06 9.46
C VAL A 31 -5.85 8.20 10.97
N ARG A 32 -4.69 8.72 11.37
CA ARG A 32 -4.31 8.89 12.77
C ARG A 32 -5.21 9.88 13.50
N VAL A 33 -5.58 10.99 12.86
CA VAL A 33 -6.39 12.06 13.47
C VAL A 33 -7.90 11.82 13.37
N LEU A 34 -8.35 10.90 12.54
CA LEU A 34 -9.76 10.61 12.36
C LEU A 34 -10.39 10.00 13.62
N ALA A 35 -11.46 10.61 14.13
CA ALA A 35 -12.26 10.10 15.23
C ALA A 35 -13.34 9.09 14.77
N VAL A 36 -13.03 8.29 13.74
CA VAL A 36 -13.91 7.27 13.15
C VAL A 36 -13.25 5.91 13.32
N ALA A 37 -14.00 4.85 13.53
CA ALA A 37 -13.45 3.51 13.75
C ALA A 37 -12.52 3.07 12.58
N PRO A 38 -11.47 2.26 12.85
CA PRO A 38 -10.44 1.95 11.84
C PRO A 38 -10.99 1.30 10.58
N THR A 39 -11.87 0.31 10.71
CA THR A 39 -12.48 -0.40 9.57
C THR A 39 -13.45 0.50 8.82
N VAL A 40 -14.23 1.31 9.53
CA VAL A 40 -15.15 2.29 8.95
C VAL A 40 -14.41 3.41 8.22
N THR A 41 -13.24 3.83 8.71
CA THR A 41 -12.35 4.76 7.99
C THR A 41 -11.95 4.19 6.63
N ALA A 42 -11.55 2.91 6.58
CA ALA A 42 -11.22 2.23 5.33
C ALA A 42 -12.45 2.08 4.43
N PHE A 43 -13.62 1.75 5.00
CA PHE A 43 -14.89 1.67 4.28
C PHE A 43 -15.22 2.98 3.54
N TYR A 44 -15.23 4.11 4.24
CA TYR A 44 -15.52 5.40 3.61
C TYR A 44 -14.47 5.81 2.58
N ARG A 45 -13.19 5.52 2.81
CA ARG A 45 -12.15 5.71 1.78
C ARG A 45 -12.49 4.98 0.49
N MET A 46 -12.95 3.71 0.58
CA MET A 46 -13.31 2.92 -0.59
C MET A 46 -14.63 3.39 -1.22
N VAL A 47 -15.62 3.81 -0.41
CA VAL A 47 -16.89 4.35 -0.91
C VAL A 47 -16.65 5.63 -1.70
N PHE A 48 -15.99 6.63 -1.12
CA PHE A 48 -15.74 7.91 -1.80
C PHE A 48 -14.81 7.76 -2.99
N GLY A 49 -13.69 7.04 -2.84
CA GLY A 49 -12.76 6.79 -3.94
C GLY A 49 -13.38 5.95 -5.05
N GLY A 50 -14.12 4.91 -4.70
CA GLY A 50 -14.83 4.04 -5.63
C GLY A 50 -15.93 4.78 -6.41
N ALA A 51 -16.70 5.64 -5.72
CA ALA A 51 -17.72 6.48 -6.37
C ALA A 51 -17.10 7.41 -7.42
N ILE A 52 -15.98 8.06 -7.09
CA ILE A 52 -15.27 8.93 -8.04
C ILE A 52 -14.73 8.12 -9.23
N LEU A 53 -14.13 6.95 -8.99
CA LEU A 53 -13.64 6.09 -10.06
C LEU A 53 -14.79 5.61 -10.96
N LEU A 54 -15.95 5.27 -10.40
CA LEU A 54 -17.15 4.91 -11.16
C LEU A 54 -17.63 6.09 -12.04
N VAL A 55 -17.68 7.29 -11.49
CA VAL A 55 -18.04 8.49 -12.26
C VAL A 55 -17.04 8.70 -13.42
N ILE A 56 -15.74 8.55 -13.17
CA ILE A 56 -14.71 8.65 -14.24
C ILE A 56 -14.96 7.58 -15.33
N VAL A 57 -15.27 6.34 -14.96
CA VAL A 57 -15.56 5.27 -15.93
C VAL A 57 -16.79 5.61 -16.76
N LEU A 58 -17.86 6.09 -16.12
CA LEU A 58 -19.12 6.46 -16.81
C LEU A 58 -18.90 7.64 -17.78
N LEU A 59 -18.24 8.70 -17.35
CA LEU A 59 -17.96 9.89 -18.16
C LEU A 59 -17.00 9.57 -19.34
N SER A 60 -16.04 8.67 -19.15
CA SER A 60 -15.12 8.24 -20.21
C SER A 60 -15.72 7.20 -21.16
N ARG A 61 -17.03 6.91 -21.04
CA ARG A 61 -17.73 5.84 -21.79
C ARG A 61 -17.02 4.48 -21.66
N GLY A 62 -16.31 4.27 -20.55
CA GLY A 62 -15.65 3.02 -20.22
C GLY A 62 -16.70 1.93 -19.91
N ARG A 63 -16.30 0.67 -20.13
CA ARG A 63 -17.14 -0.48 -19.77
C ARG A 63 -16.57 -1.17 -18.57
N LEU A 64 -17.42 -1.47 -17.58
CA LEU A 64 -17.05 -2.37 -16.47
C LEU A 64 -16.88 -3.79 -17.02
N ARG A 65 -15.80 -4.45 -16.64
CA ARG A 65 -15.62 -5.88 -16.94
C ARG A 65 -16.42 -6.68 -15.92
N LEU A 66 -17.56 -7.20 -16.37
CA LEU A 66 -18.49 -7.97 -15.54
C LEU A 66 -18.44 -9.48 -15.86
N ASP A 67 -17.40 -9.93 -16.58
CA ASP A 67 -17.20 -11.35 -16.77
C ASP A 67 -16.82 -12.04 -15.45
N ARG A 68 -17.25 -13.30 -15.30
CA ARG A 68 -17.15 -14.06 -14.05
C ARG A 68 -15.71 -14.14 -13.52
N ALA A 69 -14.73 -14.31 -14.40
CA ALA A 69 -13.32 -14.40 -14.01
C ALA A 69 -12.79 -13.06 -13.47
N SER A 70 -13.12 -11.94 -14.13
CA SER A 70 -12.73 -10.60 -13.67
C SER A 70 -13.38 -10.23 -12.35
N ILE A 71 -14.67 -10.59 -12.15
CA ILE A 71 -15.36 -10.35 -10.88
C ILE A 71 -14.73 -11.17 -9.75
N LEU A 72 -14.43 -12.45 -9.97
CA LEU A 72 -13.79 -13.31 -8.96
C LEU A 72 -12.40 -12.80 -8.58
N LEU A 73 -11.59 -12.38 -9.57
CA LEU A 73 -10.28 -11.78 -9.30
C LEU A 73 -10.39 -10.44 -8.57
N ALA A 74 -11.37 -9.60 -8.95
CA ALA A 74 -11.63 -8.34 -8.27
C ALA A 74 -12.09 -8.57 -6.82
N ALA A 75 -12.96 -9.54 -6.59
CA ALA A 75 -13.41 -9.92 -5.25
C ALA A 75 -12.27 -10.47 -4.38
N ALA A 76 -11.41 -11.34 -4.94
CA ALA A 76 -10.23 -11.85 -4.23
C ALA A 76 -9.24 -10.72 -3.88
N ALA A 77 -8.98 -9.81 -4.83
CA ALA A 77 -8.18 -8.62 -4.58
C ALA A 77 -8.81 -7.74 -3.49
N ALA A 78 -10.11 -7.49 -3.60
CA ALA A 78 -10.86 -6.65 -2.67
C ALA A 78 -10.91 -7.23 -1.26
N LEU A 79 -11.08 -8.54 -1.12
CA LEU A 79 -11.10 -9.21 0.19
C LEU A 79 -9.73 -9.09 0.88
N SER A 80 -8.66 -9.39 0.15
CA SER A 80 -7.29 -9.22 0.67
C SER A 80 -7.02 -7.77 1.06
N PHE A 81 -7.46 -6.80 0.25
CA PHE A 81 -7.28 -5.38 0.52
C PHE A 81 -8.14 -4.88 1.69
N ALA A 82 -9.33 -5.44 1.90
CA ALA A 82 -10.16 -5.11 3.04
C ALA A 82 -9.50 -5.53 4.37
N PHE A 83 -8.92 -6.72 4.43
CA PHE A 83 -8.14 -7.15 5.60
C PHE A 83 -6.88 -6.30 5.79
N ASP A 84 -6.14 -6.02 4.70
CA ASP A 84 -5.00 -5.12 4.74
C ASP A 84 -5.36 -3.75 5.33
N MET A 85 -6.36 -3.08 4.78
CA MET A 85 -6.80 -1.76 5.24
C MET A 85 -7.26 -1.76 6.70
N THR A 86 -7.99 -2.80 7.12
CA THR A 86 -8.43 -2.94 8.51
C THR A 86 -7.24 -3.08 9.46
N MET A 87 -6.25 -3.91 9.11
CA MET A 87 -5.05 -4.12 9.91
C MET A 87 -4.14 -2.89 9.89
N TRP A 88 -3.91 -2.28 8.72
CA TRP A 88 -3.07 -1.09 8.58
C TRP A 88 -3.61 0.10 9.38
N ASN A 89 -4.91 0.38 9.28
CA ASN A 89 -5.52 1.47 10.05
C ASN A 89 -5.41 1.24 11.57
N ARG A 90 -5.52 -0.01 12.03
CA ARG A 90 -5.30 -0.36 13.44
C ARG A 90 -3.84 -0.21 13.84
N SER A 91 -2.92 -0.66 12.99
CA SER A 91 -1.49 -0.47 13.21
C SER A 91 -1.15 1.01 13.35
N ILE A 92 -1.63 1.89 12.45
CA ILE A 92 -1.42 3.34 12.54
C ILE A 92 -1.84 3.92 13.90
N ARG A 93 -2.96 3.47 14.42
CA ARG A 93 -3.46 3.97 15.71
C ARG A 93 -2.62 3.52 16.89
N LEU A 94 -2.00 2.37 16.80
CA LEU A 94 -1.26 1.75 17.90
C LEU A 94 0.24 2.10 17.88
N VAL A 95 0.85 2.20 16.69
CA VAL A 95 2.30 2.40 16.55
C VAL A 95 2.68 3.64 15.73
N GLY A 96 1.70 4.40 15.26
CA GLY A 96 1.92 5.59 14.43
C GLY A 96 2.02 5.30 12.94
N PRO A 97 1.81 6.34 12.08
CA PRO A 97 1.79 6.19 10.63
C PRO A 97 3.17 5.82 10.05
N GLY A 98 4.25 6.30 10.63
CA GLY A 98 5.62 6.00 10.17
C GLY A 98 5.94 4.51 10.28
N LEU A 99 5.89 3.95 11.49
CA LEU A 99 6.19 2.54 11.73
C LEU A 99 5.19 1.62 11.00
N ALA A 100 3.89 1.92 11.05
CA ALA A 100 2.88 1.13 10.34
C ALA A 100 3.17 1.03 8.83
N THR A 101 3.62 2.12 8.19
CA THR A 101 3.93 2.12 6.76
C THR A 101 5.23 1.37 6.44
N ILE A 102 6.24 1.43 7.33
CA ILE A 102 7.46 0.61 7.21
C ILE A 102 7.11 -0.89 7.29
N LEU A 103 6.26 -1.28 8.25
CA LEU A 103 5.83 -2.67 8.43
C LEU A 103 5.09 -3.20 7.20
N VAL A 104 4.18 -2.42 6.61
CA VAL A 104 3.52 -2.79 5.35
C VAL A 104 4.52 -2.89 4.20
N GLY A 105 5.56 -2.06 4.17
CA GLY A 105 6.65 -2.16 3.20
C GLY A 105 7.33 -3.54 3.18
N CYS A 106 7.29 -4.28 4.28
CA CYS A 106 7.79 -5.66 4.35
C CYS A 106 7.03 -6.65 3.46
N GLN A 107 5.94 -6.25 2.80
CA GLN A 107 5.23 -7.02 1.76
C GLN A 107 6.15 -7.59 0.68
N VAL A 108 7.31 -6.98 0.45
CA VAL A 108 8.30 -7.45 -0.51
C VAL A 108 8.74 -8.89 -0.21
N PHE A 109 8.78 -9.28 1.06
CA PHE A 109 9.23 -10.62 1.47
C PHE A 109 8.21 -11.72 1.20
N PRO A 110 6.93 -11.62 1.64
CA PRO A 110 5.92 -12.58 1.22
C PRO A 110 5.68 -12.57 -0.29
N MET A 111 5.83 -11.43 -0.99
CA MET A 111 5.77 -11.39 -2.46
C MET A 111 6.91 -12.22 -3.08
N ALA A 112 8.13 -12.09 -2.57
CA ALA A 112 9.27 -12.88 -3.00
C ALA A 112 9.07 -14.37 -2.69
N GLY A 113 8.53 -14.71 -1.51
CA GLY A 113 8.17 -16.08 -1.16
C GLY A 113 7.19 -16.71 -2.15
N ILE A 114 6.16 -15.97 -2.58
CA ILE A 114 5.24 -16.41 -3.63
C ILE A 114 5.98 -16.61 -4.97
N GLY A 115 6.88 -15.70 -5.33
CA GLY A 115 7.72 -15.80 -6.53
C GLY A 115 8.53 -17.09 -6.55
N LEU A 116 9.22 -17.38 -5.45
CA LEU A 116 10.02 -18.62 -5.29
C LEU A 116 9.16 -19.88 -5.32
N ALA A 117 8.04 -19.90 -4.56
CA ALA A 117 7.22 -21.09 -4.38
C ALA A 117 6.37 -21.45 -5.60
N PHE A 118 5.72 -20.46 -6.23
CA PHE A 118 4.71 -20.69 -7.27
C PHE A 118 5.19 -20.35 -8.67
N TYR A 119 6.14 -19.43 -8.81
CA TYR A 119 6.65 -18.98 -10.12
C TYR A 119 8.05 -19.51 -10.42
N LYS A 120 8.63 -20.36 -9.53
CA LYS A 120 9.98 -20.95 -9.66
C LYS A 120 11.06 -19.88 -9.92
N GLU A 121 10.85 -18.66 -9.38
CA GLU A 121 11.85 -17.59 -9.47
C GLU A 121 13.12 -18.00 -8.72
N LYS A 122 14.29 -17.65 -9.25
CA LYS A 122 15.57 -17.98 -8.59
C LYS A 122 15.82 -17.03 -7.43
N LEU A 123 16.26 -17.59 -6.31
CA LEU A 123 16.72 -16.79 -5.17
C LEU A 123 17.97 -16.01 -5.56
N THR A 124 17.85 -14.69 -5.67
CA THR A 124 19.01 -13.82 -5.93
C THR A 124 19.72 -13.50 -4.62
N TRP A 125 21.02 -13.19 -4.67
CA TRP A 125 21.80 -12.82 -3.49
C TRP A 125 21.24 -11.57 -2.79
N ARG A 126 20.68 -10.63 -3.56
CA ARG A 126 20.01 -9.42 -3.04
C ARG A 126 18.81 -9.77 -2.19
N LEU A 127 17.96 -10.69 -2.67
CA LEU A 127 16.80 -11.16 -1.93
C LEU A 127 17.23 -11.96 -0.68
N ALA A 128 18.23 -12.82 -0.80
CA ALA A 128 18.76 -13.59 0.33
C ALA A 128 19.32 -12.67 1.44
N LEU A 129 19.98 -11.57 1.07
CA LEU A 129 20.51 -10.60 2.02
C LEU A 129 19.41 -9.69 2.60
N SER A 130 18.38 -9.37 1.82
CA SER A 130 17.33 -8.44 2.24
C SER A 130 16.50 -8.95 3.41
N VAL A 131 16.25 -10.25 3.49
CA VAL A 131 15.43 -10.84 4.57
C VAL A 131 16.10 -10.69 5.95
N PRO A 132 17.34 -11.16 6.18
CA PRO A 132 18.01 -10.97 7.49
C PRO A 132 18.22 -9.48 7.80
N LEU A 133 18.52 -8.65 6.82
CA LEU A 133 18.68 -7.22 7.02
C LEU A 133 17.38 -6.56 7.49
N ALA A 134 16.23 -6.96 6.94
CA ALA A 134 14.93 -6.49 7.40
C ALA A 134 14.62 -6.93 8.84
N ILE A 135 14.94 -8.17 9.18
CA ILE A 135 14.76 -8.69 10.56
C ILE A 135 15.59 -7.87 11.54
N VAL A 136 16.86 -7.59 11.20
CA VAL A 136 17.74 -6.76 12.04
C VAL A 136 17.18 -5.33 12.15
N GLY A 137 16.80 -4.71 11.05
CA GLY A 137 16.21 -3.36 11.06
C GLY A 137 14.93 -3.28 11.88
N LEU A 138 14.02 -4.25 11.73
CA LEU A 138 12.81 -4.33 12.55
C LEU A 138 13.12 -4.58 14.03
N ALA A 139 14.10 -5.43 14.34
CA ALA A 139 14.53 -5.65 15.71
C ALA A 139 15.10 -4.38 16.37
N MET A 140 15.81 -3.54 15.60
CA MET A 140 16.29 -2.23 16.08
C MET A 140 15.14 -1.24 16.33
N ILE A 141 14.09 -1.25 15.50
CA ILE A 141 12.94 -0.35 15.66
C ILE A 141 12.06 -0.78 16.83
N VAL A 142 11.79 -2.10 16.91
CA VAL A 142 10.74 -2.66 17.76
C VAL A 142 11.33 -3.25 19.04
N GLY A 143 12.62 -3.63 19.04
CA GLY A 143 13.22 -4.52 20.04
C GLY A 143 13.13 -4.02 21.47
N VAL A 144 13.35 -2.73 21.73
CA VAL A 144 13.26 -2.12 23.06
C VAL A 144 11.80 -2.07 23.51
N ASP A 145 10.93 -1.52 22.62
CA ASP A 145 9.52 -1.34 22.93
C ASP A 145 8.75 -2.66 22.94
N TRP A 146 9.27 -3.72 22.29
CA TRP A 146 8.67 -5.06 22.35
C TRP A 146 8.71 -5.66 23.75
N ARG A 147 9.81 -5.46 24.48
CA ARG A 147 9.99 -6.01 25.83
C ARG A 147 9.30 -5.18 26.90
N PHE A 148 9.38 -3.86 26.79
CA PHE A 148 8.94 -2.93 27.83
C PHE A 148 7.67 -2.14 27.43
N GLY A 149 7.27 -2.21 26.15
CA GLY A 149 6.12 -1.51 25.62
C GLY A 149 4.77 -2.14 25.99
N SER A 150 3.71 -1.37 25.79
CA SER A 150 2.34 -1.80 26.04
C SER A 150 1.93 -2.99 25.15
N ALA A 151 0.94 -3.75 25.59
CA ALA A 151 0.31 -4.79 24.75
C ALA A 151 -0.22 -4.19 23.43
N GLY A 152 -0.69 -2.94 23.46
CA GLY A 152 -1.14 -2.21 22.28
C GLY A 152 -0.03 -2.05 21.22
N PHE A 153 1.20 -1.72 21.63
CA PHE A 153 2.33 -1.61 20.70
C PHE A 153 2.60 -2.94 19.99
N ARG A 154 2.64 -4.05 20.72
CA ARG A 154 2.84 -5.40 20.14
C ARG A 154 1.75 -5.76 19.15
N HIS A 155 0.48 -5.52 19.50
CA HIS A 155 -0.63 -5.72 18.58
C HIS A 155 -0.52 -4.82 17.32
N GLY A 156 -0.08 -3.58 17.48
CA GLY A 156 0.15 -2.66 16.35
C GLY A 156 1.18 -3.17 15.36
N VAL A 157 2.30 -3.73 15.87
CA VAL A 157 3.33 -4.36 15.03
C VAL A 157 2.79 -5.59 14.31
N LEU A 158 2.06 -6.48 15.02
CA LEU A 158 1.45 -7.66 14.43
C LEU A 158 0.41 -7.31 13.35
N PHE A 159 -0.41 -6.29 13.59
CA PHE A 159 -1.33 -5.77 12.57
C PHE A 159 -0.58 -5.22 11.36
N GLY A 160 0.53 -4.50 11.53
CA GLY A 160 1.33 -4.00 10.41
C GLY A 160 1.94 -5.13 9.57
N LEU A 161 2.48 -6.17 10.20
CA LEU A 161 3.01 -7.34 9.49
C LEU A 161 1.89 -8.17 8.83
N GLY A 162 0.76 -8.35 9.49
CA GLY A 162 -0.43 -8.99 8.91
C GLY A 162 -0.94 -8.24 7.68
N SER A 163 -0.97 -6.91 7.77
CA SER A 163 -1.28 -6.03 6.64
C SER A 163 -0.34 -6.27 5.46
N ALA A 164 0.98 -6.39 5.67
CA ALA A 164 1.95 -6.70 4.61
C ALA A 164 1.61 -8.02 3.87
N CYS A 165 1.21 -9.06 4.60
CA CYS A 165 0.79 -10.32 4.00
C CYS A 165 -0.51 -10.18 3.18
N CYS A 166 -1.51 -9.49 3.73
CA CYS A 166 -2.78 -9.25 3.04
C CYS A 166 -2.59 -8.35 1.81
N TYR A 167 -1.77 -7.31 1.92
CA TYR A 167 -1.44 -6.45 0.79
C TYR A 167 -0.72 -7.20 -0.34
N THR A 168 0.12 -8.18 0.01
CA THR A 168 0.72 -9.09 -0.98
C THR A 168 -0.35 -9.85 -1.77
N GLY A 169 -1.33 -10.43 -1.09
CA GLY A 169 -2.47 -11.10 -1.74
C GLY A 169 -3.23 -10.17 -2.69
N TYR A 170 -3.50 -8.94 -2.24
CA TYR A 170 -4.11 -7.89 -3.07
C TYR A 170 -3.29 -7.61 -4.33
N LEU A 171 -1.97 -7.40 -4.20
CA LEU A 171 -1.11 -7.09 -5.35
C LEU A 171 -1.02 -8.23 -6.35
N VAL A 172 -0.98 -9.48 -5.90
CA VAL A 172 -0.97 -10.67 -6.78
C VAL A 172 -2.27 -10.77 -7.56
N ALA A 173 -3.42 -10.64 -6.88
CA ALA A 173 -4.73 -10.72 -7.53
C ALA A 173 -4.95 -9.51 -8.47
N LEU A 174 -4.59 -8.29 -8.04
CA LEU A 174 -4.70 -7.09 -8.85
C LEU A 174 -3.82 -7.17 -10.10
N ARG A 175 -2.58 -7.67 -9.99
CA ARG A 175 -1.68 -7.83 -11.13
C ARG A 175 -2.29 -8.75 -12.19
N ARG A 176 -2.93 -9.84 -11.80
CA ARG A 176 -3.64 -10.74 -12.72
C ARG A 176 -4.84 -10.03 -13.37
N LEU A 177 -5.64 -9.31 -12.58
CA LEU A 177 -6.80 -8.57 -13.06
C LEU A 177 -6.42 -7.46 -14.05
N GLN A 178 -5.28 -6.80 -13.83
CA GLN A 178 -4.77 -5.69 -14.67
C GLN A 178 -3.99 -6.18 -15.90
N HIS A 179 -3.67 -7.46 -16.00
CA HIS A 179 -2.89 -8.00 -17.11
C HIS A 179 -3.61 -7.78 -18.45
N GLY A 180 -2.91 -7.19 -19.41
CA GLY A 180 -3.46 -6.88 -20.73
C GLY A 180 -4.51 -5.76 -20.79
N ALA A 181 -4.86 -5.13 -19.65
CA ALA A 181 -5.83 -4.05 -19.64
C ALA A 181 -5.25 -2.72 -20.14
N ALA A 182 -5.94 -2.06 -21.07
CA ALA A 182 -5.69 -0.67 -21.44
C ALA A 182 -6.02 0.28 -20.26
N LEU A 183 -5.63 1.57 -20.34
CA LEU A 183 -5.80 2.52 -19.24
C LEU A 183 -7.26 2.60 -18.74
N GLY A 184 -8.24 2.71 -19.65
CA GLY A 184 -9.67 2.74 -19.29
C GLY A 184 -10.12 1.44 -18.59
N GLY A 185 -9.63 0.27 -19.02
CA GLY A 185 -9.88 -1.00 -18.36
C GLY A 185 -9.24 -1.09 -16.97
N ARG A 186 -8.07 -0.46 -16.76
CA ARG A 186 -7.43 -0.40 -15.43
C ARG A 186 -8.23 0.44 -14.45
N VAL A 187 -8.75 1.58 -14.87
CA VAL A 187 -9.62 2.43 -14.03
C VAL A 187 -10.91 1.69 -13.69
N SER A 188 -11.52 1.00 -14.68
CA SER A 188 -12.70 0.15 -14.48
C SER A 188 -12.44 -0.97 -13.46
N ASN A 189 -11.32 -1.69 -13.57
CA ASN A 189 -10.94 -2.73 -12.63
C ASN A 189 -10.76 -2.15 -11.20
N MET A 190 -10.13 -0.98 -11.08
CA MET A 190 -9.96 -0.31 -9.78
C MET A 190 -11.31 0.12 -9.18
N ALA A 191 -12.25 0.61 -10.01
CA ALA A 191 -13.60 0.93 -9.55
C ALA A 191 -14.30 -0.32 -9.01
N THR A 192 -14.26 -1.45 -9.75
CA THR A 192 -14.84 -2.72 -9.31
C THR A 192 -14.22 -3.22 -8.01
N VAL A 193 -12.88 -3.21 -7.90
CA VAL A 193 -12.18 -3.60 -6.67
C VAL A 193 -12.58 -2.70 -5.51
N SER A 194 -12.70 -1.38 -5.72
CA SER A 194 -13.10 -0.43 -4.66
C SER A 194 -14.51 -0.69 -4.16
N VAL A 195 -15.46 -0.98 -5.04
CA VAL A 195 -16.84 -1.32 -4.67
C VAL A 195 -16.89 -2.64 -3.89
N CYS A 196 -16.23 -3.70 -4.39
CA CYS A 196 -16.15 -4.97 -3.68
C CYS A 196 -15.46 -4.81 -2.31
N CYS A 197 -14.39 -4.01 -2.24
CA CYS A 197 -13.66 -3.75 -1.01
C CYS A 197 -14.52 -2.99 0.00
N ALA A 198 -15.27 -1.97 -0.43
CA ALA A 198 -16.24 -1.27 0.42
C ALA A 198 -17.28 -2.24 0.98
N THR A 199 -17.80 -3.16 0.17
CA THR A 199 -18.76 -4.18 0.63
C THR A 199 -18.12 -5.07 1.71
N PHE A 200 -16.93 -5.61 1.50
CA PHE A 200 -16.25 -6.44 2.51
C PHE A 200 -15.94 -5.66 3.78
N LEU A 201 -15.43 -4.43 3.66
CA LEU A 201 -15.17 -3.55 4.81
C LEU A 201 -16.43 -3.22 5.58
N GLY A 202 -17.56 -2.98 4.88
CA GLY A 202 -18.86 -2.78 5.51
C GLY A 202 -19.31 -4.00 6.32
N ILE A 203 -19.16 -5.21 5.76
CA ILE A 203 -19.47 -6.46 6.45
C ILE A 203 -18.56 -6.64 7.68
N ILE A 204 -17.25 -6.43 7.52
CA ILE A 204 -16.28 -6.53 8.62
C ILE A 204 -16.61 -5.54 9.73
N ALA A 205 -16.93 -4.28 9.40
CA ALA A 205 -17.30 -3.25 10.36
C ALA A 205 -18.60 -3.62 11.13
N LEU A 206 -19.61 -4.16 10.44
CA LEU A 206 -20.85 -4.64 11.05
C LEU A 206 -20.59 -5.80 12.02
N VAL A 207 -19.79 -6.79 11.62
CA VAL A 207 -19.42 -7.92 12.48
C VAL A 207 -18.64 -7.46 13.72
N GLN A 208 -17.77 -6.45 13.54
CA GLN A 208 -17.00 -5.85 14.64
C GLN A 208 -17.82 -4.85 15.47
N ARG A 209 -19.07 -4.61 15.09
CA ARG A 209 -19.97 -3.61 15.72
C ARG A 209 -19.35 -2.21 15.77
N GLU A 210 -18.54 -1.87 14.78
CA GLU A 210 -17.98 -0.52 14.64
C GLU A 210 -19.09 0.46 14.20
N SER A 211 -19.09 1.67 14.79
CA SER A 211 -20.08 2.70 14.45
C SER A 211 -19.74 3.39 13.13
N PHE A 212 -20.72 3.49 12.23
CA PHE A 212 -20.63 4.21 10.96
C PHE A 212 -20.87 5.72 11.11
N VAL A 213 -21.12 6.21 12.32
CA VAL A 213 -21.37 7.62 12.56
C VAL A 213 -20.13 8.46 12.23
N ILE A 214 -20.32 9.47 11.41
CA ILE A 214 -19.29 10.50 11.13
C ILE A 214 -19.56 11.64 12.12
N PRO A 215 -18.64 11.91 13.07
CA PRO A 215 -18.95 12.77 14.22
C PRO A 215 -19.13 14.26 13.85
N ASN A 216 -18.49 14.72 12.78
CA ASN A 216 -18.51 16.14 12.38
C ASN A 216 -18.10 16.32 10.92
N ALA A 217 -18.32 17.54 10.40
CA ALA A 217 -17.97 17.92 9.02
C ALA A 217 -16.47 17.79 8.72
N THR A 218 -15.60 18.05 9.69
CA THR A 218 -14.14 17.88 9.54
C THR A 218 -13.80 16.42 9.27
N SER A 219 -14.37 15.49 10.04
CA SER A 219 -14.18 14.04 9.81
C SER A 219 -14.70 13.63 8.44
N LEU A 220 -15.83 14.15 7.99
CA LEU A 220 -16.33 13.90 6.63
C LEU A 220 -15.36 14.40 5.57
N GLY A 221 -14.86 15.63 5.70
CA GLY A 221 -13.86 16.20 4.78
C GLY A 221 -12.57 15.39 4.71
N LEU A 222 -12.08 14.89 5.86
CA LEU A 222 -10.91 14.02 5.92
C LEU A 222 -11.16 12.65 5.28
N LEU A 223 -12.34 12.07 5.46
CA LEU A 223 -12.72 10.80 4.83
C LEU A 223 -12.83 10.94 3.30
N VAL A 224 -13.45 12.02 2.81
CA VAL A 224 -13.48 12.35 1.38
C VAL A 224 -12.07 12.55 0.84
N SER A 225 -11.22 13.29 1.57
CA SER A 225 -9.82 13.50 1.21
C SER A 225 -9.05 12.17 1.10
N LEU A 226 -9.27 11.21 2.00
CA LEU A 226 -8.69 9.88 1.91
C LEU A 226 -9.12 9.15 0.62
N GLY A 227 -10.39 9.25 0.23
CA GLY A 227 -10.90 8.70 -1.01
C GLY A 227 -10.25 9.35 -2.24
N VAL A 228 -10.22 10.69 -2.27
CA VAL A 228 -9.63 11.45 -3.39
C VAL A 228 -8.12 11.24 -3.48
N ILE A 229 -7.42 11.48 -2.40
CA ILE A 229 -5.95 11.45 -2.36
C ILE A 229 -5.43 10.03 -2.46
N GLY A 230 -5.91 9.16 -1.57
CA GLY A 230 -5.37 7.80 -1.42
C GLY A 230 -5.86 6.80 -2.46
N GLN A 231 -7.07 6.97 -3.01
CA GLN A 231 -7.65 6.00 -3.93
C GLN A 231 -7.70 6.48 -5.38
N VAL A 232 -7.83 7.78 -5.62
CA VAL A 232 -7.93 8.30 -7.00
C VAL A 232 -6.62 8.92 -7.45
N LEU A 233 -6.19 10.04 -6.84
CA LEU A 233 -5.03 10.80 -7.33
C LEU A 233 -3.73 9.99 -7.31
N ALA A 234 -3.43 9.37 -6.19
CA ALA A 234 -2.21 8.59 -6.05
C ALA A 234 -2.16 7.41 -7.05
N TRP A 235 -3.28 6.69 -7.19
CA TRP A 235 -3.37 5.56 -8.11
C TRP A 235 -3.30 5.96 -9.58
N VAL A 236 -3.94 7.06 -9.97
CA VAL A 236 -3.84 7.60 -11.35
C VAL A 236 -2.39 7.95 -11.67
N LEU A 237 -1.70 8.67 -10.77
CA LEU A 237 -0.29 9.04 -10.95
C LEU A 237 0.63 7.81 -11.00
N MET A 238 0.48 6.89 -10.04
CA MET A 238 1.32 5.70 -9.96
C MET A 238 1.10 4.74 -11.12
N SER A 239 -0.15 4.51 -11.53
CA SER A 239 -0.47 3.61 -12.65
C SER A 239 0.06 4.12 -13.99
N GLY A 240 0.17 5.45 -14.17
CA GLY A 240 0.75 6.07 -15.36
C GLY A 240 2.29 5.99 -15.39
N GLY A 241 2.94 6.09 -14.23
CA GLY A 241 4.40 6.11 -14.08
C GLY A 241 5.03 4.72 -14.03
N LEU A 242 4.47 3.83 -13.22
CA LEU A 242 5.05 2.52 -12.86
C LEU A 242 5.47 1.65 -14.06
N PRO A 243 4.69 1.49 -15.15
CA PRO A 243 5.07 0.64 -16.29
C PRO A 243 6.21 1.21 -17.13
N ARG A 244 6.50 2.52 -17.01
CA ARG A 244 7.47 3.24 -17.82
C ARG A 244 8.82 3.43 -17.14
N VAL A 245 8.90 3.13 -15.85
CA VAL A 245 10.10 3.29 -15.01
C VAL A 245 10.77 1.94 -14.80
N ARG A 246 12.11 1.90 -14.80
CA ARG A 246 12.87 0.69 -14.47
C ARG A 246 12.49 0.20 -13.07
N ARG A 247 12.37 -1.12 -12.88
CA ARG A 247 11.93 -1.73 -11.61
C ARG A 247 12.73 -1.24 -10.40
N SER A 248 14.06 -1.15 -10.53
CA SER A 248 14.93 -0.65 -9.46
C SER A 248 14.64 0.81 -9.10
N LEU A 249 14.45 1.68 -10.10
CA LEU A 249 14.13 3.08 -9.87
C LEU A 249 12.70 3.26 -9.35
N ALA A 250 11.76 2.42 -9.79
CA ALA A 250 10.41 2.40 -9.26
C ALA A 250 10.41 1.99 -7.77
N GLY A 251 11.13 0.92 -7.41
CA GLY A 251 11.28 0.49 -6.02
C GLY A 251 11.88 1.58 -5.14
N LEU A 252 12.95 2.23 -5.59
CA LEU A 252 13.56 3.35 -4.87
C LEU A 252 12.59 4.53 -4.70
N THR A 253 11.86 4.88 -5.76
CA THR A 253 10.89 5.98 -5.71
C THR A 253 9.73 5.69 -4.76
N LEU A 254 9.25 4.44 -4.69
CA LEU A 254 8.18 4.04 -3.79
C LEU A 254 8.58 4.04 -2.32
N LEU A 255 9.89 3.93 -1.99
CA LEU A 255 10.37 4.11 -0.61
C LEU A 255 10.13 5.52 -0.07
N LEU A 256 9.81 6.48 -0.94
CA LEU A 256 9.38 7.81 -0.51
C LEU A 256 8.13 7.76 0.37
N GLN A 257 7.24 6.76 0.20
CA GLN A 257 6.03 6.61 1.01
C GLN A 257 6.34 6.39 2.50
N PRO A 258 7.04 5.30 2.89
CA PRO A 258 7.33 5.08 4.31
C PRO A 258 8.29 6.14 4.89
N LEU A 259 9.17 6.70 4.06
CA LEU A 259 10.09 7.74 4.49
C LEU A 259 9.34 9.03 4.85
N LEU A 260 8.47 9.49 3.96
CA LEU A 260 7.63 10.66 4.23
C LEU A 260 6.61 10.39 5.33
N ALA A 261 6.02 9.18 5.41
CA ALA A 261 5.12 8.82 6.50
C ALA A 261 5.82 8.94 7.86
N SER A 262 7.10 8.53 7.96
CA SER A 262 7.89 8.69 9.18
C SER A 262 8.20 10.16 9.47
N VAL A 263 8.49 10.96 8.45
CA VAL A 263 8.68 12.41 8.60
C VAL A 263 7.40 13.08 9.12
N TRP A 264 6.24 12.74 8.57
CA TRP A 264 4.95 13.27 9.02
C TRP A 264 4.63 12.84 10.45
N ASP A 265 5.00 11.60 10.83
CA ASP A 265 4.80 11.10 12.21
C ASP A 265 5.57 11.94 13.22
N VAL A 266 6.82 12.27 12.93
CA VAL A 266 7.64 13.15 13.78
C VAL A 266 7.12 14.59 13.79
N LEU A 267 6.79 15.14 12.61
CA LEU A 267 6.40 16.56 12.50
C LEU A 267 5.02 16.83 13.12
N PHE A 268 4.03 15.99 12.88
CA PHE A 268 2.66 16.24 13.31
C PHE A 268 2.35 15.66 14.69
N PHE A 269 2.97 14.53 15.03
CA PHE A 269 2.65 13.81 16.28
C PHE A 269 3.78 13.88 17.32
N LYS A 270 4.89 14.55 16.98
CA LYS A 270 6.06 14.73 17.88
C LYS A 270 6.54 13.40 18.48
N HIS A 271 6.42 12.31 17.71
CA HIS A 271 6.86 11.00 18.16
C HIS A 271 8.37 11.02 18.39
N PRO A 272 8.86 10.79 19.61
CA PRO A 272 10.29 10.74 19.86
C PRO A 272 10.88 9.52 19.13
N VAL A 273 11.82 9.76 18.23
CA VAL A 273 12.54 8.68 17.52
C VAL A 273 13.93 8.61 18.12
N THR A 274 14.29 7.47 18.70
CA THR A 274 15.65 7.22 19.18
C THR A 274 16.59 7.02 17.99
N ILE A 275 17.89 7.26 18.21
CA ILE A 275 18.92 7.02 17.16
C ILE A 275 18.87 5.58 16.68
N LEU A 276 18.66 4.62 17.59
CA LEU A 276 18.55 3.19 17.26
C LEU A 276 17.34 2.91 16.36
N GLN A 277 16.18 3.48 16.66
CA GLN A 277 14.97 3.36 15.84
C GLN A 277 15.16 4.00 14.46
N GLY A 278 15.79 5.17 14.39
CA GLY A 278 16.13 5.83 13.12
C GLY A 278 17.08 4.99 12.26
N ALA A 279 18.14 4.44 12.86
CA ALA A 279 19.07 3.54 12.17
C ALA A 279 18.35 2.26 11.71
N GLY A 280 17.50 1.66 12.54
CA GLY A 280 16.67 0.51 12.19
C GLY A 280 15.73 0.78 11.02
N ALA A 281 15.11 1.97 10.96
CA ALA A 281 14.27 2.39 9.85
C ALA A 281 15.09 2.45 8.54
N VAL A 282 16.26 3.04 8.56
CA VAL A 282 17.16 3.08 7.38
C VAL A 282 17.55 1.66 6.94
N VAL A 283 17.95 0.80 7.88
CA VAL A 283 18.31 -0.60 7.58
C VAL A 283 17.14 -1.35 6.97
N THR A 284 15.92 -1.19 7.51
CA THR A 284 14.70 -1.83 6.97
C THR A 284 14.38 -1.30 5.57
N LEU A 285 14.48 0.01 5.33
CA LEU A 285 14.26 0.60 4.01
C LEU A 285 15.28 0.11 2.98
N VAL A 286 16.56 -0.02 3.36
CA VAL A 286 17.59 -0.62 2.51
C VAL A 286 17.26 -2.07 2.20
N ALA A 287 16.82 -2.85 3.17
CA ALA A 287 16.38 -4.23 2.98
C ALA A 287 15.19 -4.33 2.00
N ILE A 288 14.17 -3.51 2.17
CA ILE A 288 13.02 -3.43 1.25
C ILE A 288 13.49 -3.07 -0.16
N TYR A 289 14.39 -2.10 -0.29
CA TYR A 289 14.96 -1.71 -1.59
C TYR A 289 15.69 -2.87 -2.26
N LEU A 290 16.58 -3.56 -1.53
CA LEU A 290 17.29 -4.73 -2.05
C LEU A 290 16.33 -5.84 -2.48
N GLY A 291 15.30 -6.12 -1.68
CA GLY A 291 14.26 -7.09 -2.01
C GLY A 291 13.45 -6.74 -3.26
N THR A 292 13.10 -5.45 -3.43
CA THR A 292 12.34 -4.98 -4.62
C THR A 292 13.17 -4.97 -5.89
N THR A 293 14.49 -4.77 -5.79
CA THR A 293 15.42 -4.75 -6.93
C THR A 293 15.98 -6.13 -7.28
N ALA A 294 15.72 -7.13 -6.46
CA ALA A 294 16.07 -8.52 -6.69
C ALA A 294 15.18 -9.19 -7.76
N GLY A 295 14.77 -8.47 -8.81
CA GLY A 295 13.89 -8.96 -9.87
C GLY A 295 14.26 -10.37 -10.38
N PRO A 296 13.35 -11.08 -11.08
CA PRO A 296 13.61 -12.41 -11.59
C PRO A 296 14.92 -12.38 -12.38
N ALA A 297 15.84 -13.27 -12.04
CA ALA A 297 16.98 -13.55 -12.90
C ALA A 297 16.41 -13.86 -14.29
N GLU A 298 16.95 -13.24 -15.34
CA GLU A 298 16.57 -13.54 -16.71
C GLU A 298 16.46 -15.04 -16.85
N VAL A 299 15.30 -15.51 -17.25
CA VAL A 299 15.13 -16.90 -17.67
C VAL A 299 16.05 -17.03 -18.88
N SER A 300 17.25 -17.58 -18.68
CA SER A 300 18.09 -18.02 -19.78
C SER A 300 17.30 -19.09 -20.52
N SER A 301 16.78 -18.70 -21.67
CA SER A 301 16.18 -19.56 -22.69
C SER A 301 17.03 -20.77 -23.00
#